data_81d22f6ffd169f9e080d74fc786808c7
#
_entry.id   81d22f6ffd169f9e080d74fc786808c7
#
_cell.length_a   1.000
_cell.length_b   1.000
_cell.length_c   1.000
_cell.angle_alpha   90.00
_cell.angle_beta   90.00
_cell.angle_gamma   90.00
#
_symmetry.space_group_name_H-M   'P 1'
#
loop_
_entity.id
_entity.type
_entity.pdbx_description
1 polymer ?
#
loop_
_entity_poly.entity_id
_entity_poly.type
_entity_poly.pdbx_seq_one_letter_code
_entity_poly.pdbx_strand_id
1 'polypeptide(L)'
;MIGLVSIRIRSSGSPSYSFTVPSPFSEATGGFLEYQPSDYDYLRGIILFGQNSASYKFALGKSLLELASQGREAVSLEELAVPFSRHVCSHLQEAPKQGTSETSTFLDECRRYNSGEINEGDLIEHTRK
;
A
#
# COMPACT_ATOMS: atom_id res chain seq x y z
N MET A 1 -9.51 -20.76 3.73
CA MET A 1 -8.55 -20.74 2.62
C MET A 1 -7.69 -19.49 2.76
N ILE A 2 -6.48 -19.63 3.21
CA ILE A 2 -5.57 -18.53 3.51
C ILE A 2 -4.97 -18.07 2.18
N GLY A 3 -5.40 -16.91 1.68
CA GLY A 3 -4.79 -16.29 0.51
C GLY A 3 -3.41 -15.76 0.86
N LEU A 4 -2.36 -16.45 0.46
CA LEU A 4 -0.99 -15.95 0.52
C LEU A 4 -0.82 -14.90 -0.58
N VAL A 5 -0.83 -13.64 -0.19
CA VAL A 5 -0.36 -12.57 -1.08
C VAL A 5 1.16 -12.50 -0.90
N SER A 6 1.89 -13.16 -1.78
CA SER A 6 3.34 -13.07 -1.80
C SER A 6 3.77 -11.81 -2.52
N ILE A 7 4.08 -10.75 -1.78
CA ILE A 7 4.68 -9.55 -2.33
C ILE A 7 6.19 -9.70 -2.15
N ARG A 8 6.88 -10.01 -3.24
CA ARG A 8 8.33 -10.15 -3.23
C ARG A 8 8.96 -8.78 -3.48
N ILE A 9 9.37 -8.12 -2.41
CA ILE A 9 10.18 -6.91 -2.50
C ILE A 9 11.64 -7.36 -2.46
N ARG A 10 12.33 -7.30 -3.60
CA ARG A 10 13.77 -7.53 -3.63
C ARG A 10 14.47 -6.36 -2.96
N SER A 11 15.00 -6.57 -1.77
CA SER A 11 15.97 -5.69 -1.15
C SER A 11 17.38 -6.12 -1.56
N SER A 12 17.74 -5.97 -2.80
CA SER A 12 19.13 -6.15 -3.22
C SER A 12 19.69 -4.81 -3.65
N GLY A 13 20.54 -4.24 -2.80
CA GLY A 13 21.48 -3.18 -3.15
C GLY A 13 20.86 -1.94 -3.80
N SER A 14 21.45 -0.79 -3.54
CA SER A 14 21.08 0.47 -4.21
C SER A 14 20.76 0.23 -5.68
N PRO A 15 19.53 0.50 -6.15
CA PRO A 15 19.27 0.42 -7.56
C PRO A 15 20.19 1.41 -8.25
N SER A 16 21.16 0.91 -8.98
CA SER A 16 21.93 1.74 -9.89
C SER A 16 21.02 2.14 -11.02
N TYR A 17 20.36 3.28 -10.87
CA TYR A 17 19.61 3.89 -11.95
C TYR A 17 20.59 4.45 -12.96
N SER A 18 20.96 3.64 -13.94
CA SER A 18 21.55 4.18 -15.16
C SER A 18 20.40 4.74 -16.00
N PHE A 19 20.05 5.99 -15.74
CA PHE A 19 19.12 6.70 -16.59
C PHE A 19 19.87 7.11 -17.86
N THR A 20 19.87 6.26 -18.84
CA THR A 20 20.31 6.63 -20.19
C THR A 20 19.15 7.38 -20.84
N VAL A 21 19.19 8.71 -20.74
CA VAL A 21 18.28 9.55 -21.52
C VAL A 21 18.64 9.34 -22.97
N PRO A 22 17.78 8.74 -23.81
CA PRO A 22 18.05 8.67 -25.24
C PRO A 22 18.16 10.08 -25.76
N SER A 23 19.15 10.31 -26.64
CA SER A 23 19.33 11.59 -27.35
C SER A 23 17.98 12.04 -27.91
N PRO A 24 17.57 13.32 -27.75
CA PRO A 24 16.24 13.78 -28.16
C PRO A 24 15.97 13.68 -29.66
N PHE A 25 16.95 13.27 -30.46
CA PHE A 25 16.86 13.11 -31.90
C PHE A 25 16.98 11.68 -32.40
N SER A 26 17.26 10.70 -31.55
CA SER A 26 17.25 9.31 -31.93
C SER A 26 15.85 8.72 -31.72
N GLU A 27 15.09 8.74 -32.81
CA GLU A 27 13.85 7.97 -32.98
C GLU A 27 12.92 7.99 -31.77
N ALA A 28 12.15 9.07 -31.65
CA ALA A 28 11.22 9.34 -30.56
C ALA A 28 10.13 8.28 -30.35
N THR A 29 10.02 7.27 -31.21
CA THR A 29 9.06 6.18 -31.13
C THR A 29 9.62 4.89 -30.53
N GLY A 30 10.94 4.65 -30.60
CA GLY A 30 11.58 3.46 -30.03
C GLY A 30 11.87 3.55 -28.53
N GLY A 31 12.30 4.72 -28.04
CA GLY A 31 12.69 4.92 -26.65
C GLY A 31 11.55 4.84 -25.63
N PHE A 32 10.32 5.07 -26.06
CA PHE A 32 9.13 4.96 -25.19
C PHE A 32 8.72 3.52 -24.89
N LEU A 33 9.08 2.59 -25.77
CA LEU A 33 8.69 1.18 -25.67
C LEU A 33 9.71 0.33 -24.89
N GLU A 34 10.91 0.85 -24.65
CA GLU A 34 11.98 0.11 -23.96
C GLU A 34 12.05 0.37 -22.46
N TYR A 35 11.27 1.34 -21.94
CA TYR A 35 11.20 1.56 -20.50
C TYR A 35 10.41 0.45 -19.83
N GLN A 36 11.10 -0.44 -19.15
CA GLN A 36 10.46 -1.42 -18.25
C GLN A 36 10.38 -0.81 -16.86
N PRO A 37 9.16 -0.47 -16.40
CA PRO A 37 9.00 0.06 -15.07
C PRO A 37 9.48 -0.94 -14.01
N SER A 38 10.15 -0.45 -12.99
CA SER A 38 10.49 -1.26 -11.83
C SER A 38 9.23 -1.57 -11.00
N ASP A 39 9.31 -2.58 -10.14
CA ASP A 39 8.22 -2.89 -9.21
C ASP A 39 7.85 -1.69 -8.34
N TYR A 40 8.82 -0.84 -8.03
CA TYR A 40 8.60 0.43 -7.33
C TYR A 40 7.78 1.43 -8.15
N ASP A 41 8.04 1.52 -9.46
CA ASP A 41 7.26 2.41 -10.35
C ASP A 41 5.82 1.94 -10.48
N TYR A 42 5.60 0.61 -10.54
CA TYR A 42 4.24 0.04 -10.51
C TYR A 42 3.53 0.34 -9.20
N LEU A 43 4.18 0.12 -8.06
CA LEU A 43 3.62 0.42 -6.74
C LEU A 43 3.28 1.91 -6.62
N ARG A 44 4.19 2.78 -7.03
CA ARG A 44 3.99 4.22 -7.06
C ARG A 44 2.83 4.63 -7.97
N GLY A 45 2.74 4.01 -9.15
CA GLY A 45 1.64 4.22 -10.09
C GLY A 45 0.28 3.82 -9.50
N ILE A 46 0.19 2.69 -8.83
CA ILE A 46 -1.02 2.23 -8.14
C ILE A 46 -1.43 3.23 -7.04
N ILE A 47 -0.48 3.68 -6.24
CA ILE A 47 -0.74 4.64 -5.16
C ILE A 47 -1.21 5.98 -5.70
N LEU A 48 -0.57 6.50 -6.74
CA LEU A 48 -0.84 7.85 -7.27
C LEU A 48 -2.06 7.90 -8.19
N PHE A 49 -2.22 6.92 -9.08
CA PHE A 49 -3.20 6.96 -10.17
C PHE A 49 -4.36 5.99 -10.03
N GLY A 50 -4.27 5.01 -9.14
CA GLY A 50 -5.36 4.10 -8.89
C GLY A 50 -6.57 4.83 -8.29
N GLN A 51 -7.77 4.32 -8.52
CA GLN A 51 -8.99 4.87 -7.94
C GLN A 51 -8.92 4.93 -6.41
N ASN A 52 -9.23 6.07 -5.85
CA ASN A 52 -9.24 6.28 -4.41
C ASN A 52 -10.59 5.91 -3.82
N SER A 53 -10.62 4.79 -3.12
CA SER A 53 -11.68 4.49 -2.16
C SER A 53 -11.08 4.67 -0.77
N ALA A 54 -11.33 5.80 -0.14
CA ALA A 54 -10.73 6.17 1.13
C ALA A 54 -9.18 6.20 1.11
N SER A 55 -8.55 6.28 2.26
CA SER A 55 -7.07 6.30 2.39
C SER A 55 -6.40 4.93 2.34
N TYR A 56 -7.12 3.89 1.93
CA TYR A 56 -6.63 2.50 1.95
C TYR A 56 -5.32 2.29 1.19
N LYS A 57 -5.16 2.95 0.04
CA LYS A 57 -3.92 2.84 -0.73
C LYS A 57 -2.71 3.40 -0.01
N PHE A 58 -2.89 4.51 0.67
CA PHE A 58 -1.81 5.12 1.45
C PHE A 58 -1.48 4.29 2.69
N ALA A 59 -2.49 3.74 3.35
CA ALA A 59 -2.31 2.82 4.46
C ALA A 59 -1.60 1.54 4.02
N LEU A 60 -1.98 0.98 2.88
CA LEU A 60 -1.32 -0.19 2.29
C LEU A 60 0.14 0.10 1.95
N GLY A 61 0.41 1.22 1.26
CA GLY A 61 1.77 1.62 0.91
C GLY A 61 2.66 1.82 2.13
N LYS A 62 2.17 2.50 3.16
CA LYS A 62 2.89 2.67 4.44
C LYS A 62 3.18 1.33 5.12
N SER A 63 2.19 0.44 5.15
CA SER A 63 2.32 -0.88 5.77
C SER A 63 3.37 -1.74 5.07
N LEU A 64 3.38 -1.73 3.74
CA LEU A 64 4.37 -2.46 2.95
C LEU A 64 5.78 -1.90 3.14
N LEU A 65 5.94 -0.58 3.21
CA LEU A 65 7.22 0.07 3.49
C LEU A 65 7.72 -0.26 4.90
N GLU A 66 6.83 -0.26 5.88
CA GLU A 66 7.16 -0.64 7.26
C GLU A 66 7.67 -2.09 7.34
N LEU A 67 6.95 -3.03 6.73
CA LEU A 67 7.34 -4.44 6.71
C LEU A 67 8.62 -4.68 5.90
N ALA A 68 8.79 -3.97 4.79
CA ALA A 68 10.02 -4.04 3.99
C ALA A 68 11.24 -3.51 4.77
N SER A 69 11.08 -2.46 5.57
CA SER A 69 12.15 -1.92 6.42
C SER A 69 12.59 -2.91 7.51
N GLN A 70 11.71 -3.84 7.88
CA GLN A 70 12.01 -4.95 8.80
C GLN A 70 12.69 -6.14 8.11
N GLY A 71 13.02 -6.03 6.82
CA GLY A 71 13.65 -7.08 6.03
C GLY A 71 12.70 -8.17 5.56
N ARG A 72 11.39 -7.92 5.56
CA ARG A 72 10.38 -8.87 5.07
C ARG A 72 10.29 -8.82 3.56
N GLU A 73 10.59 -9.91 2.88
CA GLU A 73 10.45 -10.05 1.42
C GLU A 73 9.06 -10.60 1.03
N ALA A 74 8.42 -11.31 1.93
CA ALA A 74 7.08 -11.83 1.77
C ALA A 74 6.34 -11.70 3.10
N VAL A 75 5.08 -11.31 3.03
CA VAL A 75 4.23 -11.12 4.21
C VAL A 75 2.89 -11.85 4.02
N SER A 76 2.38 -12.41 5.08
CA SER A 76 1.03 -12.96 5.10
C SER A 76 -0.01 -11.83 5.23
N LEU A 77 -1.25 -12.14 4.89
CA LEU A 77 -2.34 -11.19 5.07
C LEU A 77 -2.52 -10.80 6.56
N GLU A 78 -2.24 -11.73 7.46
CA GLU A 78 -2.30 -11.51 8.90
C GLU A 78 -1.24 -10.53 9.37
N GLU A 79 -0.01 -10.68 8.88
CA GLU A 79 1.09 -9.76 9.19
C GLU A 79 0.83 -8.37 8.60
N LEU A 80 0.22 -8.30 7.42
CA LEU A 80 -0.13 -7.04 6.78
C LEU A 80 -1.30 -6.33 7.48
N ALA A 81 -2.28 -7.08 7.99
CA ALA A 81 -3.47 -6.53 8.63
C ALA A 81 -3.15 -5.64 9.84
N VAL A 82 -2.11 -5.96 10.58
CA VAL A 82 -1.69 -5.20 11.77
C VAL A 82 -1.27 -3.76 11.44
N PRO A 83 -0.23 -3.51 10.63
CA PRO A 83 0.14 -2.15 10.29
C PRO A 83 -0.91 -1.46 9.42
N PHE A 84 -1.61 -2.20 8.57
CA PHE A 84 -2.65 -1.65 7.71
C PHE A 84 -3.80 -1.05 8.53
N SER A 85 -4.38 -1.80 9.45
CA SER A 85 -5.47 -1.32 10.30
C SER A 85 -5.03 -0.11 11.15
N ARG A 86 -3.82 -0.15 11.69
CA ARG A 86 -3.24 0.96 12.46
C ARG A 86 -3.14 2.24 11.62
N HIS A 87 -2.63 2.15 10.40
CA HIS A 87 -2.52 3.30 9.51
C HIS A 87 -3.87 3.85 9.08
N VAL A 88 -4.86 3.00 8.82
CA VAL A 88 -6.23 3.46 8.51
C VAL A 88 -6.86 4.16 9.70
N CYS A 89 -6.76 3.58 10.90
CA CYS A 89 -7.30 4.17 12.13
C CYS A 89 -6.66 5.54 12.44
N SER A 90 -5.33 5.66 12.29
CA SER A 90 -4.62 6.93 12.45
C SER A 90 -5.11 7.99 11.44
N HIS A 91 -5.27 7.61 10.18
CA HIS A 91 -5.80 8.51 9.16
C HIS A 91 -7.23 8.99 9.46
N LEU A 92 -8.07 8.12 10.01
CA LEU A 92 -9.42 8.50 10.41
C LEU A 92 -9.47 9.51 11.56
N GLN A 93 -8.47 9.48 12.46
CA GLN A 93 -8.36 10.49 13.51
C GLN A 93 -8.01 11.87 12.92
N GLU A 94 -7.12 11.92 11.94
CA GLU A 94 -6.71 13.15 11.28
C GLU A 94 -7.76 13.69 10.30
N ALA A 95 -8.43 12.78 9.58
CA ALA A 95 -9.41 13.10 8.56
C ALA A 95 -10.66 12.19 8.70
N PRO A 96 -11.63 12.57 9.55
CA PRO A 96 -12.82 11.76 9.82
C PRO A 96 -13.70 11.46 8.59
N LYS A 97 -13.66 12.33 7.58
CA LYS A 97 -14.36 12.11 6.32
C LYS A 97 -13.43 11.42 5.32
N GLN A 98 -13.51 10.11 5.27
CA GLN A 98 -12.73 9.27 4.37
C GLN A 98 -13.64 8.69 3.29
N GLY A 99 -13.44 9.17 2.05
CA GLY A 99 -14.05 8.58 0.88
C GLY A 99 -15.54 8.86 0.67
N THR A 100 -16.05 8.31 -0.43
CA THR A 100 -17.45 8.42 -0.86
C THR A 100 -18.35 7.33 -0.29
N SER A 101 -17.80 6.36 0.43
CA SER A 101 -18.56 5.25 1.02
C SER A 101 -18.94 5.59 2.45
N GLU A 102 -20.20 5.99 2.63
CA GLU A 102 -20.80 6.15 3.96
C GLU A 102 -21.04 4.81 4.68
N THR A 103 -20.90 3.69 3.96
CA THR A 103 -21.30 2.34 4.41
C THR A 103 -20.14 1.35 4.51
N SER A 104 -18.93 1.80 4.80
CA SER A 104 -17.80 0.88 4.97
C SER A 104 -17.81 0.30 6.39
N THR A 105 -18.16 -0.97 6.51
CA THR A 105 -18.11 -1.71 7.77
C THR A 105 -16.73 -1.65 8.44
N PHE A 106 -15.68 -1.74 7.64
CA PHE A 106 -14.32 -1.66 8.16
C PHE A 106 -13.99 -0.28 8.74
N LEU A 107 -14.42 0.82 8.10
CA LEU A 107 -14.21 2.17 8.64
C LEU A 107 -15.00 2.38 9.93
N ASP A 108 -16.18 1.75 10.06
CA ASP A 108 -16.95 1.81 11.30
C ASP A 108 -16.23 1.06 12.43
N GLU A 109 -15.63 -0.09 12.15
CA GLU A 109 -14.80 -0.79 13.13
C GLU A 109 -13.56 0.02 13.53
N CYS A 110 -12.92 0.72 12.59
CA CYS A 110 -11.83 1.64 12.91
C CYS A 110 -12.28 2.81 13.80
N ARG A 111 -13.48 3.34 13.59
CA ARG A 111 -14.05 4.39 14.46
C ARG A 111 -14.33 3.86 15.86
N ARG A 112 -14.87 2.66 15.99
CA ARG A 112 -15.11 1.98 17.27
C ARG A 112 -13.81 1.68 18.01
N TYR A 113 -12.76 1.30 17.28
CA TYR A 113 -11.43 1.14 17.86
C TYR A 113 -10.89 2.47 18.38
N ASN A 114 -11.00 3.55 17.60
CA ASN A 114 -10.55 4.88 17.99
C ASN A 114 -11.34 5.46 19.19
N SER A 115 -12.60 5.06 19.35
CA SER A 115 -13.42 5.43 20.54
C SER A 115 -13.16 4.54 21.76
N GLY A 116 -12.39 3.47 21.60
CA GLY A 116 -12.08 2.53 22.68
C GLY A 116 -13.17 1.48 22.94
N GLU A 117 -14.13 1.31 21.99
CA GLU A 117 -15.21 0.34 22.13
C GLU A 117 -14.78 -1.10 21.84
N ILE A 118 -13.80 -1.27 20.96
CA ILE A 118 -13.24 -2.58 20.60
C ILE A 118 -11.74 -2.59 20.82
N ASN A 119 -11.17 -3.79 21.00
CA ASN A 119 -9.74 -3.98 21.15
C ASN A 119 -9.01 -4.19 19.79
N GLU A 120 -7.67 -4.17 19.82
CA GLU A 120 -6.85 -4.35 18.63
C GLU A 120 -7.05 -5.74 17.97
N GLY A 121 -7.27 -6.78 18.77
CA GLY A 121 -7.51 -8.12 18.26
C GLY A 121 -8.78 -8.22 17.42
N ASP A 122 -9.87 -7.62 17.90
CA ASP A 122 -11.14 -7.57 17.17
C ASP A 122 -10.99 -6.77 15.88
N LEU A 123 -10.29 -5.64 15.92
CA LEU A 123 -10.01 -4.83 14.73
C LEU A 123 -9.25 -5.62 13.67
N ILE A 124 -8.19 -6.34 14.06
CA ILE A 124 -7.38 -7.16 13.15
C ILE A 124 -8.23 -8.28 12.53
N GLU A 125 -9.08 -8.93 13.31
CA GLU A 125 -9.98 -9.97 12.79
C GLU A 125 -10.94 -9.41 11.74
N HIS A 126 -11.52 -8.24 11.97
CA HIS A 126 -12.38 -7.55 11.01
C HIS A 126 -11.61 -7.10 9.75
N THR A 127 -10.34 -6.74 9.89
CA THR A 127 -9.49 -6.34 8.77
C THR A 127 -9.20 -7.50 7.81
N ARG A 128 -9.20 -8.73 8.31
CA ARG A 128 -8.91 -9.96 7.54
C ARG A 128 -10.10 -10.48 6.73
N LYS A 129 -11.31 -10.06 7.03
CA LYS A 129 -12.56 -10.49 6.35
C LYS A 129 -12.80 -9.69 5.08
#